data_40958b8717fd6cc7202d90aafd95b6a4
#
_entry.id   40958b8717fd6cc7202d90aafd95b6a4
#
_cell.length_a   1.000
_cell.length_b   1.000
_cell.length_c   1.000
_cell.angle_alpha   90.00
_cell.angle_beta   90.00
_cell.angle_gamma   90.00
#
_symmetry.space_group_name_H-M   'P 1'
#
loop_
_entity.id
_entity.type
_entity.pdbx_description
1 polymer ?
#
loop_
_entity_poly.entity_id
_entity_poly.type
_entity_poly.pdbx_seq_one_letter_code
_entity_poly.pdbx_strand_id
1 'polypeptide(L)'
;ANRGGPLHVYGPPGVNDIAEGSWLVTRPDRDIRVADHEIDPEHMRIIPHLYSEGVVFDRNGLKIIAIEVDHGEFIRPAYAFRVEYCGHVFVHSHDTRYNENLIAQAQEADVFIHEVAAATPATFEANPRAKIAIDHHATPQDVGRVFAQTRPKLAMLTHLVLLPPHPMPIG
;
A
#
# COMPACT_ATOMS: atom_id res chain seq x y z
N ALA A 1 4.66 -18.66 16.22
CA ALA A 1 5.51 -17.73 16.97
C ALA A 1 4.69 -17.19 18.13
N ASN A 2 5.18 -17.38 19.36
CA ASN A 2 4.51 -16.93 20.57
C ASN A 2 4.73 -15.41 20.66
N ARG A 3 3.78 -14.60 20.18
CA ARG A 3 3.79 -13.15 20.41
C ARG A 3 3.34 -12.90 21.85
N GLY A 4 4.13 -12.19 22.62
CA GLY A 4 3.82 -11.82 24.00
C GLY A 4 2.75 -10.71 24.15
N GLY A 5 1.87 -10.52 23.14
CA GLY A 5 0.82 -9.50 23.17
C GLY A 5 0.03 -9.40 21.85
N PRO A 6 -0.96 -8.52 21.80
CA PRO A 6 -1.84 -8.31 20.64
C PRO A 6 -1.06 -7.76 19.42
N LEU A 7 -1.68 -7.89 18.24
CA LEU A 7 -1.18 -7.31 17.00
C LEU A 7 -1.72 -5.88 16.83
N HIS A 8 -0.84 -4.90 16.79
CA HIS A 8 -1.20 -3.55 16.42
C HIS A 8 -1.24 -3.42 14.89
N VAL A 9 -2.37 -2.98 14.35
CA VAL A 9 -2.59 -2.77 12.91
C VAL A 9 -2.99 -1.33 12.68
N TYR A 10 -2.24 -0.66 11.81
CA TYR A 10 -2.51 0.72 11.42
C TYR A 10 -3.22 0.72 10.07
N GLY A 11 -4.35 1.43 9.96
CA GLY A 11 -5.14 1.46 8.73
C GLY A 11 -5.98 2.73 8.60
N PRO A 12 -6.44 3.03 7.38
CA PRO A 12 -7.40 4.09 7.11
C PRO A 12 -8.80 3.72 7.66
N PRO A 13 -9.83 4.57 7.46
CA PRO A 13 -11.22 4.23 7.79
C PRO A 13 -11.62 2.84 7.29
N GLY A 14 -12.23 2.03 8.15
CA GLY A 14 -12.53 0.60 7.91
C GLY A 14 -11.58 -0.36 8.62
N VAL A 15 -10.46 0.09 9.18
CA VAL A 15 -9.52 -0.78 9.91
C VAL A 15 -10.17 -1.46 11.13
N ASN A 16 -11.11 -0.77 11.79
CA ASN A 16 -11.87 -1.35 12.92
C ASN A 16 -12.73 -2.54 12.47
N ASP A 17 -13.43 -2.39 11.35
CA ASP A 17 -14.30 -3.45 10.80
C ASP A 17 -13.46 -4.68 10.39
N ILE A 18 -12.26 -4.44 9.84
CA ILE A 18 -11.32 -5.51 9.51
C ILE A 18 -10.84 -6.23 10.78
N ALA A 19 -10.52 -5.49 11.85
CA ALA A 19 -10.09 -6.07 13.11
C ALA A 19 -11.20 -6.92 13.75
N GLU A 20 -12.43 -6.41 13.80
CA GLU A 20 -13.60 -7.11 14.32
C GLU A 20 -13.96 -8.34 13.46
N GLY A 21 -14.00 -8.17 12.13
CA GLY A 21 -14.26 -9.27 11.20
C GLY A 21 -13.21 -10.37 11.29
N SER A 22 -11.94 -10.01 11.42
CA SER A 22 -10.85 -10.96 11.63
C SER A 22 -10.99 -11.73 12.95
N TRP A 23 -11.38 -11.02 14.02
CA TRP A 23 -11.66 -11.64 15.32
C TRP A 23 -12.80 -12.67 15.24
N LEU A 24 -13.84 -12.34 14.50
CA LEU A 24 -15.00 -13.23 14.32
C LEU A 24 -14.67 -14.46 13.47
N VAL A 25 -14.02 -14.26 12.31
CA VAL A 25 -13.74 -15.35 11.36
C VAL A 25 -12.70 -16.33 11.89
N THR A 26 -11.77 -15.87 12.72
CA THR A 26 -10.73 -16.73 13.32
C THR A 26 -11.17 -17.42 14.62
N ARG A 27 -12.39 -17.18 15.08
CA ARG A 27 -12.90 -17.73 16.35
C ARG A 27 -12.70 -19.25 16.49
N PRO A 28 -13.05 -20.11 15.50
CA PRO A 28 -12.90 -21.56 15.67
C PRO A 28 -11.44 -21.99 15.93
N ASP A 29 -10.48 -21.42 15.18
CA ASP A 29 -9.05 -21.71 15.38
C ASP A 29 -8.54 -21.16 16.71
N ARG A 30 -8.99 -19.96 17.08
CA ARG A 30 -8.63 -19.33 18.36
C ARG A 30 -9.10 -20.15 19.55
N ASP A 31 -10.36 -20.61 19.54
CA ASP A 31 -10.93 -21.40 20.65
C ASP A 31 -10.16 -22.71 20.85
N ILE A 32 -9.73 -23.35 19.76
CA ILE A 32 -8.84 -24.54 19.80
C ILE A 32 -7.50 -24.20 20.43
N ARG A 33 -6.85 -23.12 19.98
CA ARG A 33 -5.52 -22.71 20.49
C ARG A 33 -5.54 -22.30 21.96
N VAL A 34 -6.61 -21.64 22.39
CA VAL A 34 -6.81 -21.30 23.81
C VAL A 34 -6.93 -22.55 24.64
N ALA A 35 -7.72 -23.54 24.18
CA ALA A 35 -7.96 -24.78 24.92
C ALA A 35 -6.75 -25.73 24.92
N ASP A 36 -6.04 -25.84 23.78
CA ASP A 36 -4.97 -26.82 23.60
C ASP A 36 -3.58 -26.30 24.02
N HIS A 37 -3.33 -25.01 23.85
CA HIS A 37 -2.03 -24.39 24.07
C HIS A 37 -2.02 -23.39 25.24
N GLU A 38 -3.11 -23.27 25.99
CA GLU A 38 -3.27 -22.33 27.12
C GLU A 38 -2.87 -20.88 26.75
N ILE A 39 -3.11 -20.48 25.50
CA ILE A 39 -2.80 -19.12 25.02
C ILE A 39 -3.85 -18.15 25.54
N ASP A 40 -3.39 -17.04 26.13
CA ASP A 40 -4.30 -15.95 26.48
C ASP A 40 -4.96 -15.39 25.21
N PRO A 41 -6.29 -15.43 25.08
CA PRO A 41 -7.00 -14.92 23.90
C PRO A 41 -6.70 -13.44 23.62
N GLU A 42 -6.38 -12.64 24.63
CA GLU A 42 -6.02 -11.23 24.44
C GLU A 42 -4.72 -11.05 23.62
N HIS A 43 -3.80 -12.01 23.68
CA HIS A 43 -2.59 -12.01 22.84
C HIS A 43 -2.88 -12.25 21.35
N MET A 44 -4.08 -12.75 21.03
CA MET A 44 -4.52 -13.00 19.67
C MET A 44 -5.34 -11.86 19.07
N ARG A 45 -5.63 -10.82 19.85
CA ARG A 45 -6.38 -9.66 19.37
C ARG A 45 -5.60 -8.85 18.35
N ILE A 46 -6.36 -8.19 17.48
CA ILE A 46 -5.91 -7.08 16.65
C ILE A 46 -6.35 -5.79 17.34
N ILE A 47 -5.40 -4.91 17.59
CA ILE A 47 -5.67 -3.54 18.08
C ILE A 47 -5.55 -2.60 16.89
N PRO A 48 -6.67 -2.09 16.37
CA PRO A 48 -6.64 -1.18 15.24
C PRO A 48 -6.21 0.22 15.67
N HIS A 49 -5.44 0.87 14.82
CA HIS A 49 -5.05 2.27 14.93
C HIS A 49 -5.45 2.98 13.65
N LEU A 50 -6.41 3.88 13.75
CA LEU A 50 -6.84 4.70 12.64
C LEU A 50 -5.77 5.75 12.33
N TYR A 51 -5.45 5.94 11.05
CA TYR A 51 -4.63 7.06 10.59
C TYR A 51 -5.28 7.83 9.43
N SER A 52 -4.80 9.02 9.22
CA SER A 52 -4.98 9.86 8.04
C SER A 52 -3.60 10.29 7.53
N GLU A 53 -3.55 11.19 6.54
CA GLU A 53 -2.29 11.77 6.08
C GLU A 53 -1.47 12.34 7.24
N GLY A 54 -0.17 12.13 7.20
CA GLY A 54 0.80 12.56 8.21
C GLY A 54 1.48 11.39 8.93
N VAL A 55 1.99 11.64 10.13
CA VAL A 55 2.76 10.64 10.88
C VAL A 55 1.84 9.54 11.40
N VAL A 56 2.07 8.32 10.94
CA VAL A 56 1.34 7.11 11.35
C VAL A 56 2.02 6.42 12.52
N PHE A 57 3.35 6.43 12.51
CA PHE A 57 4.15 5.75 13.54
C PHE A 57 5.45 6.53 13.76
N ASP A 58 5.83 6.74 15.03
CA ASP A 58 7.10 7.35 15.41
C ASP A 58 7.57 6.77 16.73
N ARG A 59 8.49 5.81 16.66
CA ARG A 59 9.04 5.15 17.86
C ARG A 59 10.40 4.51 17.55
N ASN A 60 11.33 4.62 18.51
CA ASN A 60 12.64 4.00 18.45
C ASN A 60 13.45 4.36 17.18
N GLY A 61 13.30 5.60 16.71
CA GLY A 61 13.96 6.10 15.50
C GLY A 61 13.34 5.66 14.18
N LEU A 62 12.30 4.81 14.21
CA LEU A 62 11.48 4.50 13.05
C LEU A 62 10.31 5.48 12.97
N LYS A 63 10.20 6.19 11.85
CA LYS A 63 9.09 7.08 11.53
C LYS A 63 8.43 6.67 10.22
N ILE A 64 7.10 6.56 10.24
CA ILE A 64 6.30 6.23 9.05
C ILE A 64 5.30 7.36 8.83
N ILE A 65 5.27 7.88 7.62
CA ILE A 65 4.41 8.98 7.19
C ILE A 65 3.52 8.47 6.08
N ALA A 66 2.20 8.59 6.23
CA ALA A 66 1.23 8.38 5.17
C ALA A 66 1.11 9.67 4.33
N ILE A 67 1.14 9.53 3.03
CA ILE A 67 1.04 10.59 2.04
C ILE A 67 -0.23 10.32 1.25
N GLU A 68 -1.22 11.21 1.31
CA GLU A 68 -2.43 11.00 0.54
C GLU A 68 -2.14 11.12 -0.96
N VAL A 69 -2.62 10.14 -1.72
CA VAL A 69 -2.43 10.02 -3.17
C VAL A 69 -3.77 9.84 -3.88
N ASP A 70 -3.77 10.00 -5.21
CA ASP A 70 -4.97 9.82 -6.04
C ASP A 70 -4.95 8.47 -6.74
N HIS A 71 -5.85 7.58 -6.35
CA HIS A 71 -6.06 6.28 -7.03
C HIS A 71 -7.43 6.20 -7.72
N GLY A 72 -8.06 7.34 -7.98
CA GLY A 72 -9.35 7.45 -8.65
C GLY A 72 -10.47 7.97 -7.74
N GLU A 73 -11.60 8.26 -8.34
CA GLU A 73 -12.71 8.93 -7.66
C GLU A 73 -13.28 8.12 -6.48
N PHE A 74 -13.37 6.80 -6.65
CA PHE A 74 -14.05 5.92 -5.68
C PHE A 74 -13.09 5.19 -4.74
N ILE A 75 -11.78 5.23 -4.99
CA ILE A 75 -10.78 4.56 -4.15
C ILE A 75 -10.15 5.60 -3.22
N ARG A 76 -10.88 5.95 -2.18
CA ARG A 76 -10.48 6.97 -1.20
C ARG A 76 -10.78 6.53 0.23
N PRO A 77 -9.83 6.79 1.15
CA PRO A 77 -8.50 7.36 0.93
C PRO A 77 -7.52 6.32 0.35
N ALA A 78 -6.53 6.80 -0.39
CA ALA A 78 -5.38 6.03 -0.86
C ALA A 78 -4.09 6.69 -0.36
N TYR A 79 -3.09 5.89 0.02
CA TYR A 79 -1.86 6.40 0.64
C TYR A 79 -0.61 5.75 0.07
N ALA A 80 0.39 6.56 -0.20
CA ALA A 80 1.79 6.20 -0.27
C ALA A 80 2.42 6.27 1.12
N PHE A 81 3.61 5.72 1.30
CA PHE A 81 4.33 5.80 2.56
C PHE A 81 5.77 6.25 2.38
N ARG A 82 6.19 7.15 3.28
CA ARG A 82 7.58 7.50 3.51
C ARG A 82 8.01 6.91 4.85
N VAL A 83 9.10 6.16 4.84
CA VAL A 83 9.68 5.52 6.03
C VAL A 83 11.07 6.09 6.25
N GLU A 84 11.30 6.59 7.45
CA GLU A 84 12.59 7.14 7.88
C GLU A 84 13.16 6.28 9.01
N TYR A 85 14.39 5.80 8.83
CA TYR A 85 15.09 5.01 9.86
C TYR A 85 16.59 5.12 9.72
N CYS A 86 17.29 5.39 10.83
CA CYS A 86 18.75 5.48 10.86
C CYS A 86 19.37 6.40 9.80
N GLY A 87 18.72 7.53 9.49
CA GLY A 87 19.18 8.48 8.48
C GLY A 87 18.91 8.05 7.03
N HIS A 88 18.20 6.94 6.81
CA HIS A 88 17.78 6.49 5.51
C HIS A 88 16.30 6.79 5.27
N VAL A 89 15.95 7.01 4.02
CA VAL A 89 14.59 7.32 3.55
C VAL A 89 14.18 6.31 2.49
N PHE A 90 13.08 5.62 2.77
CA PHE A 90 12.42 4.73 1.85
C PHE A 90 11.02 5.29 1.51
N VAL A 91 10.67 5.30 0.23
CA VAL A 91 9.35 5.71 -0.23
C VAL A 91 8.71 4.61 -1.07
N HIS A 92 7.43 4.33 -0.84
CA HIS A 92 6.62 3.41 -1.64
C HIS A 92 5.34 4.12 -2.08
N SER A 93 5.11 4.19 -3.39
CA SER A 93 3.96 4.92 -3.93
C SER A 93 2.62 4.27 -3.60
N HIS A 94 2.58 2.93 -3.45
CA HIS A 94 1.37 2.16 -3.61
C HIS A 94 0.67 2.52 -4.94
N ASP A 95 -0.59 2.17 -5.11
CA ASP A 95 -1.32 2.42 -6.34
C ASP A 95 -1.74 3.89 -6.39
N THR A 96 -1.34 4.61 -7.42
CA THR A 96 -1.59 6.04 -7.56
C THR A 96 -1.44 6.50 -9.01
N ARG A 97 -2.18 7.52 -9.39
CA ARG A 97 -1.89 8.36 -10.54
C ARG A 97 -0.63 9.20 -10.28
N TYR A 98 -0.19 9.95 -11.30
CA TYR A 98 0.79 11.02 -11.07
C TYR A 98 0.30 11.95 -9.96
N ASN A 99 1.13 12.16 -8.93
CA ASN A 99 0.72 12.86 -7.74
C ASN A 99 1.82 13.80 -7.23
N GLU A 100 1.51 15.10 -7.16
CA GLU A 100 2.49 16.10 -6.75
C GLU A 100 2.77 16.12 -5.25
N ASN A 101 1.79 15.72 -4.41
CA ASN A 101 2.01 15.59 -2.99
C ASN A 101 3.04 14.47 -2.70
N LEU A 102 2.92 13.33 -3.41
CA LEU A 102 3.91 12.26 -3.34
C LEU A 102 5.30 12.75 -3.77
N ILE A 103 5.39 13.51 -4.87
CA ILE A 103 6.66 14.06 -5.36
C ILE A 103 7.30 14.98 -4.32
N ALA A 104 6.51 15.86 -3.69
CA ALA A 104 7.00 16.76 -2.65
C ALA A 104 7.56 16.02 -1.44
N GLN A 105 6.93 14.91 -1.05
CA GLN A 105 7.31 14.09 0.10
C GLN A 105 8.39 13.03 -0.21
N ALA A 106 8.62 12.71 -1.48
CA ALA A 106 9.59 11.70 -1.91
C ALA A 106 10.99 12.26 -2.20
N GLN A 107 11.22 13.55 -1.94
CA GLN A 107 12.54 14.15 -2.15
C GLN A 107 13.61 13.46 -1.29
N GLU A 108 14.82 13.32 -1.85
CA GLU A 108 15.99 12.76 -1.18
C GLU A 108 15.84 11.31 -0.70
N ALA A 109 14.92 10.53 -1.31
CA ALA A 109 14.77 9.14 -0.98
C ALA A 109 16.03 8.33 -1.32
N ASP A 110 16.48 7.47 -0.39
CA ASP A 110 17.51 6.48 -0.69
C ASP A 110 16.97 5.42 -1.65
N VAL A 111 15.72 4.99 -1.41
CA VAL A 111 15.00 4.06 -2.28
C VAL A 111 13.60 4.58 -2.51
N PHE A 112 13.19 4.67 -3.77
CA PHE A 112 11.81 4.96 -4.12
C PHE A 112 11.27 3.86 -5.02
N ILE A 113 10.27 3.13 -4.54
CA ILE A 113 9.55 2.10 -5.27
C ILE A 113 8.22 2.68 -5.74
N HIS A 114 8.01 2.71 -7.07
CA HIS A 114 6.78 3.26 -7.67
C HIS A 114 6.05 2.19 -8.49
N GLU A 115 4.73 2.20 -8.44
CA GLU A 115 3.90 1.40 -9.33
C GLU A 115 3.96 1.93 -10.75
N VAL A 116 3.55 1.12 -11.74
CA VAL A 116 3.43 1.55 -13.13
C VAL A 116 2.41 0.72 -13.89
N ALA A 117 1.59 1.38 -14.68
CA ALA A 117 0.65 0.71 -15.58
C ALA A 117 0.90 1.11 -17.04
N ALA A 118 0.85 0.13 -17.93
CA ALA A 118 1.00 0.35 -19.36
C ALA A 118 0.05 -0.51 -20.18
N ALA A 119 -0.46 0.09 -21.25
CA ALA A 119 -1.24 -0.60 -22.27
C ALA A 119 -0.90 -0.04 -23.65
N THR A 120 -1.06 -0.85 -24.69
CA THR A 120 -0.87 -0.41 -26.06
C THR A 120 -2.18 0.12 -26.68
N PRO A 121 -2.15 0.91 -27.74
CA PRO A 121 -3.36 1.29 -28.47
C PRO A 121 -4.21 0.07 -28.87
N ALA A 122 -3.58 -1.01 -29.32
CA ALA A 122 -4.27 -2.26 -29.66
C ALA A 122 -5.00 -2.89 -28.46
N THR A 123 -4.47 -2.70 -27.23
CA THR A 123 -5.14 -3.14 -26.01
C THR A 123 -6.46 -2.39 -25.79
N PHE A 124 -6.46 -1.08 -25.99
CA PHE A 124 -7.67 -0.25 -25.84
C PHE A 124 -8.72 -0.53 -26.91
N GLU A 125 -8.27 -0.83 -28.15
CA GLU A 125 -9.17 -1.23 -29.24
C GLU A 125 -9.82 -2.59 -28.95
N ALA A 126 -9.04 -3.56 -28.48
CA ALA A 126 -9.53 -4.91 -28.16
C ALA A 126 -10.37 -4.96 -26.87
N ASN A 127 -10.03 -4.11 -25.89
CA ASN A 127 -10.71 -4.04 -24.59
C ASN A 127 -10.82 -2.59 -24.07
N PRO A 128 -11.90 -1.87 -24.41
CA PRO A 128 -12.09 -0.50 -23.96
C PRO A 128 -12.10 -0.33 -22.43
N ARG A 129 -12.43 -1.40 -21.67
CA ARG A 129 -12.40 -1.38 -20.19
C ARG A 129 -10.98 -1.30 -19.63
N ALA A 130 -9.96 -1.68 -20.42
CA ALA A 130 -8.57 -1.52 -20.05
C ALA A 130 -8.23 -0.06 -19.69
N LYS A 131 -8.92 0.91 -20.32
CA LYS A 131 -8.73 2.32 -20.00
C LYS A 131 -9.08 2.63 -18.55
N ILE A 132 -10.14 2.05 -18.01
CA ILE A 132 -10.56 2.26 -16.60
C ILE A 132 -9.44 1.82 -15.66
N ALA A 133 -8.83 0.65 -15.90
CA ALA A 133 -7.73 0.18 -15.08
C ALA A 133 -6.49 1.10 -15.19
N ILE A 134 -6.11 1.48 -16.42
CA ILE A 134 -4.95 2.35 -16.63
C ILE A 134 -5.17 3.76 -16.05
N ASP A 135 -6.39 4.28 -16.13
CA ASP A 135 -6.72 5.62 -15.60
C ASP A 135 -6.58 5.72 -14.07
N HIS A 136 -6.45 4.61 -13.35
CA HIS A 136 -6.22 4.61 -11.90
C HIS A 136 -4.74 4.61 -11.51
N HIS A 137 -3.83 4.47 -12.46
CA HIS A 137 -2.40 4.22 -12.24
C HIS A 137 -1.52 5.27 -12.94
N ALA A 138 -0.24 5.27 -12.59
CA ALA A 138 0.77 6.09 -13.24
C ALA A 138 1.27 5.40 -14.53
N THR A 139 1.32 6.16 -15.62
CA THR A 139 1.92 5.69 -16.87
C THR A 139 3.46 5.64 -16.77
N PRO A 140 4.16 4.90 -17.66
CA PRO A 140 5.63 4.92 -17.69
C PRO A 140 6.21 6.33 -17.83
N GLN A 141 5.53 7.21 -18.58
CA GLN A 141 5.90 8.61 -18.71
C GLN A 141 5.75 9.40 -17.41
N ASP A 142 4.66 9.13 -16.68
CA ASP A 142 4.41 9.72 -15.36
C ASP A 142 5.47 9.31 -14.36
N VAL A 143 5.78 8.02 -14.28
CA VAL A 143 6.82 7.49 -13.39
C VAL A 143 8.19 8.07 -13.73
N GLY A 144 8.51 8.19 -15.04
CA GLY A 144 9.72 8.85 -15.49
C GLY A 144 9.81 10.31 -15.01
N ARG A 145 8.70 11.06 -15.05
CA ARG A 145 8.63 12.43 -14.53
C ARG A 145 8.79 12.48 -13.00
N VAL A 146 8.15 11.54 -12.28
CA VAL A 146 8.28 11.42 -10.82
C VAL A 146 9.74 11.22 -10.44
N PHE A 147 10.42 10.23 -11.03
CA PHE A 147 11.82 9.95 -10.72
C PHE A 147 12.77 11.07 -11.14
N ALA A 148 12.48 11.75 -12.25
CA ALA A 148 13.29 12.91 -12.69
C ALA A 148 13.21 14.08 -11.69
N GLN A 149 12.05 14.25 -11.03
CA GLN A 149 11.85 15.33 -10.05
C GLN A 149 12.35 14.95 -8.65
N THR A 150 12.14 13.71 -8.21
CA THR A 150 12.51 13.25 -6.87
C THR A 150 13.96 12.80 -6.75
N ARG A 151 14.58 12.36 -7.86
CA ARG A 151 15.98 11.91 -7.95
C ARG A 151 16.42 10.98 -6.81
N PRO A 152 15.70 9.85 -6.58
CA PRO A 152 16.10 8.92 -5.54
C PRO A 152 17.46 8.28 -5.87
N LYS A 153 18.21 7.83 -4.86
CA LYS A 153 19.48 7.11 -5.09
C LYS A 153 19.26 5.77 -5.79
N LEU A 154 18.13 5.10 -5.49
CA LEU A 154 17.67 3.90 -6.17
C LEU A 154 16.19 4.06 -6.52
N ALA A 155 15.87 4.04 -7.82
CA ALA A 155 14.51 3.98 -8.34
C ALA A 155 14.15 2.54 -8.69
N MET A 156 12.99 2.06 -8.23
CA MET A 156 12.48 0.71 -8.52
C MET A 156 11.03 0.77 -8.96
N LEU A 157 10.63 -0.22 -9.74
CA LEU A 157 9.24 -0.40 -10.15
C LEU A 157 8.63 -1.60 -9.45
N THR A 158 7.35 -1.47 -9.10
CA THR A 158 6.51 -2.54 -8.54
C THR A 158 5.14 -2.50 -9.19
N HIS A 159 4.26 -3.41 -8.82
CA HIS A 159 2.87 -3.45 -9.29
C HIS A 159 2.78 -3.17 -10.81
N LEU A 160 3.49 -3.98 -11.60
CA LEU A 160 3.59 -3.81 -13.06
C LEU A 160 2.26 -4.22 -13.72
N VAL A 161 1.34 -3.27 -13.89
CA VAL A 161 0.06 -3.49 -14.56
C VAL A 161 0.26 -3.41 -16.08
N LEU A 162 0.66 -4.51 -16.68
CA LEU A 162 0.92 -4.62 -18.12
C LEU A 162 -0.27 -5.31 -18.79
N LEU A 163 -1.13 -4.54 -19.44
CA LEU A 163 -2.33 -5.07 -20.09
C LEU A 163 -2.04 -5.48 -21.53
N PRO A 164 -2.12 -6.78 -21.87
CA PRO A 164 -1.91 -7.25 -23.23
C PRO A 164 -3.11 -6.88 -24.14
N PRO A 165 -2.92 -6.88 -25.48
CA PRO A 165 -3.99 -6.62 -26.43
C PRO A 165 -5.04 -7.75 -26.50
N HIS A 166 -4.79 -8.89 -25.87
CA HIS A 166 -5.72 -10.01 -25.78
C HIS A 166 -6.01 -10.35 -24.32
N PRO A 167 -7.22 -10.87 -23.99
CA PRO A 167 -7.50 -11.37 -22.66
C PRO A 167 -6.47 -12.45 -22.31
N MET A 168 -5.81 -12.30 -21.16
CA MET A 168 -4.96 -13.39 -20.65
C MET A 168 -5.84 -14.61 -20.40
N PRO A 169 -5.44 -15.82 -20.83
CA PRO A 169 -6.13 -17.02 -20.42
C PRO A 169 -6.09 -17.10 -18.90
N ILE A 170 -7.26 -17.20 -18.29
CA ILE A 170 -7.40 -17.47 -16.87
C ILE A 170 -6.96 -18.93 -16.71
N GLY A 171 -5.73 -19.12 -16.23
CA GLY A 171 -5.21 -20.44 -15.90
C GLY A 171 -5.75 -20.96 -14.58
#